data_daadee464bff905f06fd914c7d6f344c
#
_entry.id   daadee464bff905f06fd914c7d6f344c
#
_cell.length_a   1.000
_cell.length_b   1.000
_cell.length_c   1.000
_cell.angle_alpha   90.00
_cell.angle_beta   90.00
_cell.angle_gamma   90.00
#
_symmetry.space_group_name_H-M   'P 1'
#
loop_
_entity.id
_entity.type
_entity.pdbx_description
1 polymer ?
#
loop_
_entity_poly.entity_id
_entity_poly.type
_entity_poly.pdbx_seq_one_letter_code
_entity_poly.pdbx_strand_id
1 'polypeptide(L)'
;MTPRERVQAALNHREPDRVPVDLSGHRSSGIAAMVYPRLRAHLGLPERPVRVYDPVQQLAIVHDDVLDRFGIDTLELGRGFALEDKDWADWILPDGSPCQMPVWALPEREAGRWVIRSQSGRVIAQMPDGAIYFEATHYPFFEKDDLDAIPEAMTENMWCAVASPPGPLVAGPDGLRAFAEGARTLRERTDRAIIGLFGGNLLEMGQFLYRNDQFLMM
;
A
#
# COMPACT_ATOMS: atom_id res chain seq x y z
N MET A 1 5.40 -2.20 29.09
CA MET A 1 6.01 -1.46 27.98
C MET A 1 4.93 -0.91 27.07
N THR A 2 5.12 0.29 26.51
CA THR A 2 4.31 0.76 25.39
C THR A 2 4.61 -0.08 24.14
N PRO A 3 3.72 -0.10 23.13
CA PRO A 3 3.98 -0.81 21.87
C PRO A 3 5.35 -0.46 21.25
N ARG A 4 5.69 0.82 21.23
CA ARG A 4 6.97 1.31 20.70
C ARG A 4 8.18 0.86 21.49
N GLU A 5 8.11 0.95 22.84
CA GLU A 5 9.19 0.47 23.71
C GLU A 5 9.44 -1.02 23.52
N ARG A 6 8.37 -1.80 23.31
CA ARG A 6 8.43 -3.24 23.06
C ARG A 6 9.19 -3.56 21.77
N VAL A 7 8.85 -2.87 20.66
CA VAL A 7 9.56 -3.01 19.40
C VAL A 7 11.02 -2.57 19.54
N GLN A 8 11.28 -1.45 20.22
CA GLN A 8 12.65 -0.97 20.47
C GLN A 8 13.46 -1.93 21.34
N ALA A 9 12.85 -2.56 22.33
CA ALA A 9 13.53 -3.58 23.14
C ALA A 9 13.98 -4.76 22.27
N ALA A 10 13.08 -5.29 21.44
CA ALA A 10 13.37 -6.39 20.53
C ALA A 10 14.48 -6.03 19.53
N LEU A 11 14.43 -4.85 18.91
CA LEU A 11 15.46 -4.36 17.98
C LEU A 11 16.83 -4.15 18.65
N ASN A 12 16.85 -3.88 19.96
CA ASN A 12 18.08 -3.76 20.75
C ASN A 12 18.49 -5.06 21.44
N HIS A 13 17.98 -6.21 20.98
CA HIS A 13 18.26 -7.54 21.52
C HIS A 13 17.98 -7.66 23.03
N ARG A 14 16.98 -6.95 23.52
CA ARG A 14 16.48 -7.05 24.89
C ARG A 14 15.11 -7.70 24.89
N GLU A 15 14.88 -8.60 25.84
CA GLU A 15 13.60 -9.29 25.97
C GLU A 15 12.50 -8.29 26.34
N PRO A 16 11.45 -8.14 25.51
CA PRO A 16 10.28 -7.33 25.83
C PRO A 16 9.32 -8.11 26.74
N ASP A 17 8.30 -7.41 27.27
CA ASP A 17 7.24 -8.01 28.09
C ASP A 17 6.39 -9.05 27.33
N ARG A 18 6.35 -9.00 26.01
CA ARG A 18 5.83 -9.99 25.06
C ARG A 18 6.44 -9.77 23.69
N VAL A 19 6.26 -10.74 22.78
CA VAL A 19 6.67 -10.59 21.39
C VAL A 19 5.90 -9.43 20.75
N PRO A 20 6.58 -8.50 20.06
CA PRO A 20 5.93 -7.47 19.25
C PRO A 20 5.06 -8.10 18.15
N VAL A 21 3.86 -7.56 17.96
CA VAL A 21 2.91 -8.03 16.94
C VAL A 21 2.69 -6.97 15.89
N ASP A 22 2.74 -7.39 14.64
CA ASP A 22 2.49 -6.54 13.47
C ASP A 22 1.25 -7.00 12.69
N LEU A 23 0.40 -6.05 12.32
CA LEU A 23 -0.69 -6.18 11.36
C LEU A 23 -0.81 -4.85 10.61
N SER A 24 -0.55 -4.85 9.32
CA SER A 24 -0.55 -3.65 8.48
C SER A 24 0.43 -2.55 8.89
N GLY A 25 1.51 -2.90 9.58
CA GLY A 25 2.67 -2.04 9.75
C GLY A 25 3.55 -2.02 8.49
N HIS A 26 3.36 -3.02 7.63
CA HIS A 26 3.92 -3.14 6.30
C HIS A 26 2.88 -3.82 5.39
N ARG A 27 2.99 -3.66 4.07
CA ARG A 27 2.08 -4.32 3.11
C ARG A 27 2.13 -5.84 3.19
N SER A 28 3.31 -6.41 3.44
CA SER A 28 3.48 -7.86 3.61
C SER A 28 2.74 -8.44 4.82
N SER A 29 2.35 -7.60 5.78
CA SER A 29 1.52 -7.97 6.93
C SER A 29 0.09 -7.44 6.82
N GLY A 30 -0.31 -6.98 5.63
CA GLY A 30 -1.64 -6.44 5.37
C GLY A 30 -2.74 -7.51 5.37
N ILE A 31 -3.98 -7.06 5.40
CA ILE A 31 -5.17 -7.91 5.28
C ILE A 31 -5.93 -7.59 3.99
N ALA A 32 -6.34 -8.63 3.25
CA ALA A 32 -7.14 -8.46 2.05
C ALA A 32 -8.47 -7.77 2.35
N ALA A 33 -8.82 -6.79 1.53
CA ALA A 33 -10.04 -6.00 1.68
C ALA A 33 -11.32 -6.84 1.66
N MET A 34 -11.35 -7.93 0.89
CA MET A 34 -12.46 -8.90 0.85
C MET A 34 -12.67 -9.66 2.17
N VAL A 35 -11.60 -9.83 2.96
CA VAL A 35 -11.64 -10.55 4.24
C VAL A 35 -11.93 -9.61 5.41
N TYR A 36 -11.49 -8.37 5.32
CA TYR A 36 -11.51 -7.42 6.42
C TYR A 36 -12.91 -7.15 7.01
N PRO A 37 -13.99 -6.96 6.25
CA PRO A 37 -15.34 -6.78 6.81
C PRO A 37 -15.80 -8.01 7.59
N ARG A 38 -15.47 -9.21 7.11
CA ARG A 38 -15.81 -10.47 7.80
C ARG A 38 -15.08 -10.61 9.13
N LEU A 39 -13.80 -10.19 9.18
CA LEU A 39 -13.05 -10.12 10.43
C LEU A 39 -13.71 -9.16 11.42
N ARG A 40 -14.10 -7.95 10.98
CA ARG A 40 -14.78 -6.99 11.84
C ARG A 40 -16.08 -7.53 12.39
N ALA A 41 -16.91 -8.14 11.54
CA ALA A 41 -18.17 -8.79 11.94
C ALA A 41 -17.91 -9.92 12.96
N HIS A 42 -16.92 -10.78 12.73
CA HIS A 42 -16.53 -11.85 13.66
C HIS A 42 -16.10 -11.32 15.04
N LEU A 43 -15.41 -10.17 15.06
CA LEU A 43 -15.00 -9.51 16.30
C LEU A 43 -16.12 -8.73 17.00
N GLY A 44 -17.32 -8.66 16.42
CA GLY A 44 -18.43 -7.86 16.92
C GLY A 44 -18.19 -6.36 16.85
N LEU A 45 -17.31 -5.90 15.95
CA LEU A 45 -17.02 -4.49 15.76
C LEU A 45 -18.02 -3.85 14.78
N PRO A 46 -18.33 -2.55 14.93
CA PRO A 46 -19.22 -1.84 14.03
C PRO A 46 -18.74 -1.89 12.58
N GLU A 47 -19.67 -1.94 11.62
CA GLU A 47 -19.34 -1.76 10.23
C GLU A 47 -18.66 -0.41 9.98
N ARG A 48 -17.68 -0.42 9.10
CA ARG A 48 -16.98 0.78 8.62
C ARG A 48 -16.66 0.62 7.13
N PRO A 49 -16.57 1.73 6.38
CA PRO A 49 -16.12 1.68 4.99
C PRO A 49 -14.76 1.00 4.87
N VAL A 50 -14.63 0.09 3.92
CA VAL A 50 -13.37 -0.57 3.58
C VAL A 50 -12.63 0.32 2.60
N ARG A 51 -11.50 0.87 3.01
CA ARG A 51 -10.61 1.65 2.13
C ARG A 51 -9.41 0.80 1.73
N VAL A 52 -9.21 0.65 0.44
CA VAL A 52 -8.12 -0.13 -0.14
C VAL A 52 -6.93 0.79 -0.38
N TYR A 53 -5.91 0.72 0.48
CA TYR A 53 -4.73 1.59 0.35
C TYR A 53 -3.67 1.03 -0.61
N ASP A 54 -3.71 -0.27 -0.87
CA ASP A 54 -2.89 -0.94 -1.87
C ASP A 54 -3.81 -1.60 -2.91
N PRO A 55 -4.06 -0.92 -4.04
CA PRO A 55 -4.95 -1.45 -5.08
C PRO A 55 -4.42 -2.72 -5.75
N VAL A 56 -3.10 -2.92 -5.78
CA VAL A 56 -2.48 -4.09 -6.43
C VAL A 56 -2.75 -5.36 -5.65
N GLN A 57 -2.44 -5.35 -4.36
CA GLN A 57 -2.67 -6.48 -3.44
C GLN A 57 -4.06 -6.43 -2.81
N GLN A 58 -4.83 -5.39 -3.08
CA GLN A 58 -6.17 -5.15 -2.52
C GLN A 58 -6.19 -5.22 -0.98
N LEU A 59 -5.28 -4.48 -0.35
CA LEU A 59 -5.15 -4.44 1.10
C LEU A 59 -5.99 -3.34 1.71
N ALA A 60 -6.71 -3.69 2.78
CA ALA A 60 -7.53 -2.73 3.53
C ALA A 60 -6.72 -1.90 4.52
N ILE A 61 -7.11 -0.64 4.70
CA ILE A 61 -6.70 0.13 5.88
C ILE A 61 -7.33 -0.53 7.11
N VAL A 62 -6.49 -1.04 8.02
CA VAL A 62 -6.96 -1.63 9.28
C VAL A 62 -7.24 -0.52 10.29
N HIS A 63 -8.48 -0.45 10.80
CA HIS A 63 -8.88 0.58 11.77
C HIS A 63 -8.28 0.33 13.16
N ASP A 64 -8.14 1.40 13.95
CA ASP A 64 -7.51 1.35 15.27
C ASP A 64 -8.20 0.39 16.24
N ASP A 65 -9.53 0.26 16.18
CA ASP A 65 -10.28 -0.67 17.01
C ASP A 65 -9.88 -2.15 16.79
N VAL A 66 -9.52 -2.52 15.56
CA VAL A 66 -8.97 -3.86 15.25
C VAL A 66 -7.52 -3.97 15.73
N LEU A 67 -6.71 -2.94 15.51
CA LEU A 67 -5.33 -2.90 15.96
C LEU A 67 -5.24 -3.01 17.49
N ASP A 68 -6.13 -2.31 18.21
CA ASP A 68 -6.24 -2.37 19.66
C ASP A 68 -6.68 -3.75 20.13
N ARG A 69 -7.67 -4.34 19.46
CA ARG A 69 -8.19 -5.67 19.78
C ARG A 69 -7.14 -6.76 19.73
N PHE A 70 -6.20 -6.67 18.79
CA PHE A 70 -5.10 -7.60 18.64
C PHE A 70 -3.81 -7.16 19.36
N GLY A 71 -3.80 -6.01 20.00
CA GLY A 71 -2.62 -5.47 20.67
C GLY A 71 -1.45 -5.24 19.73
N ILE A 72 -1.72 -4.69 18.55
CA ILE A 72 -0.72 -4.44 17.51
C ILE A 72 0.26 -3.35 17.94
N ASP A 73 1.54 -3.59 17.72
CA ASP A 73 2.63 -2.73 18.19
C ASP A 73 3.16 -1.76 17.11
N THR A 74 2.73 -1.93 15.88
CA THR A 74 3.26 -1.20 14.72
C THR A 74 2.17 -0.44 13.96
N LEU A 75 2.58 0.57 13.20
CA LEU A 75 1.78 1.24 12.18
C LEU A 75 2.63 1.56 10.96
N GLU A 76 2.04 1.50 9.77
CA GLU A 76 2.67 2.00 8.56
C GLU A 76 2.73 3.52 8.55
N LEU A 77 3.86 4.08 8.14
CA LEU A 77 4.08 5.51 8.02
C LEU A 77 3.07 6.19 7.08
N GLY A 78 2.62 5.48 6.05
CA GLY A 78 1.60 5.95 5.10
C GLY A 78 0.31 6.44 5.76
N ARG A 79 0.00 5.98 6.96
CA ARG A 79 -1.14 6.48 7.75
C ARG A 79 -0.97 7.92 8.27
N GLY A 80 0.24 8.46 8.24
CA GLY A 80 0.52 9.85 8.56
C GLY A 80 0.09 10.82 7.45
N PHE A 81 -0.17 10.28 6.27
CA PHE A 81 -0.69 11.03 5.14
C PHE A 81 -2.21 10.87 5.16
N ALA A 82 -2.88 11.77 5.87
CA ALA A 82 -4.33 11.79 5.92
C ALA A 82 -4.87 12.07 4.52
N LEU A 83 -5.36 11.04 3.87
CA LEU A 83 -6.16 11.18 2.68
C LEU A 83 -7.54 11.69 3.12
N GLU A 84 -7.95 12.79 2.53
CA GLU A 84 -9.27 13.34 2.75
C GLU A 84 -10.33 12.45 2.07
N ASP A 85 -11.60 12.58 2.49
CA ASP A 85 -12.68 11.78 1.89
C ASP A 85 -12.82 11.98 0.37
N LYS A 86 -12.46 13.16 -0.13
CA LYS A 86 -12.42 13.46 -1.59
C LYS A 86 -11.42 12.63 -2.38
N ASP A 87 -10.42 12.04 -1.71
CA ASP A 87 -9.36 11.23 -2.33
C ASP A 87 -9.80 9.79 -2.56
N TRP A 88 -11.00 9.43 -2.11
CA TRP A 88 -11.57 8.10 -2.20
C TRP A 88 -12.82 8.07 -3.09
N ALA A 89 -12.93 7.04 -3.92
CA ALA A 89 -14.10 6.77 -4.75
C ALA A 89 -14.66 5.37 -4.47
N ASP A 90 -15.97 5.24 -4.54
CA ASP A 90 -16.64 3.95 -4.34
C ASP A 90 -16.28 2.98 -5.45
N TRP A 91 -16.00 1.75 -5.06
CA TRP A 91 -15.72 0.64 -5.95
C TRP A 91 -16.27 -0.67 -5.39
N ILE A 92 -16.26 -1.71 -6.21
CA ILE A 92 -16.74 -3.04 -5.82
C ILE A 92 -15.60 -4.06 -6.00
N LEU A 93 -15.24 -4.73 -4.91
CA LEU A 93 -14.25 -5.80 -4.91
C LEU A 93 -14.68 -7.00 -5.77
N PRO A 94 -13.77 -7.87 -6.21
CA PRO A 94 -14.09 -9.03 -7.03
C PRO A 94 -15.13 -10.00 -6.43
N ASP A 95 -15.26 -10.03 -5.11
CA ASP A 95 -16.28 -10.83 -4.41
C ASP A 95 -17.64 -10.12 -4.29
N GLY A 96 -17.82 -8.96 -4.88
CA GLY A 96 -19.02 -8.13 -4.81
C GLY A 96 -19.13 -7.23 -3.57
N SER A 97 -18.14 -7.24 -2.68
CA SER A 97 -18.15 -6.40 -1.49
C SER A 97 -17.89 -4.93 -1.84
N PRO A 98 -18.61 -3.96 -1.24
CA PRO A 98 -18.35 -2.55 -1.45
C PRO A 98 -17.05 -2.13 -0.78
N CYS A 99 -16.29 -1.27 -1.44
CA CYS A 99 -15.10 -0.65 -0.89
C CYS A 99 -14.88 0.75 -1.47
N GLN A 100 -13.83 1.42 -1.02
CA GLN A 100 -13.34 2.66 -1.60
C GLN A 100 -11.91 2.48 -2.08
N MET A 101 -11.62 2.95 -3.28
CA MET A 101 -10.31 3.01 -3.90
C MET A 101 -9.81 4.44 -3.97
N PRO A 102 -8.48 4.67 -3.98
CA PRO A 102 -7.94 6.01 -4.23
C PRO A 102 -8.34 6.49 -5.63
N VAL A 103 -8.77 7.75 -5.76
CA VAL A 103 -9.24 8.32 -7.04
C VAL A 103 -8.19 8.25 -8.16
N TRP A 104 -6.90 8.31 -7.82
CA TRP A 104 -5.80 8.21 -8.81
C TRP A 104 -5.49 6.77 -9.25
N ALA A 105 -6.04 5.77 -8.57
CA ALA A 105 -5.87 4.36 -8.87
C ALA A 105 -7.22 3.65 -9.03
N LEU A 106 -8.28 4.42 -9.31
CA LEU A 106 -9.61 3.87 -9.51
C LEU A 106 -9.62 3.02 -10.78
N PRO A 107 -9.98 1.73 -10.68
CA PRO A 107 -10.03 0.88 -11.86
C PRO A 107 -11.16 1.26 -12.82
N GLU A 108 -10.89 1.22 -14.10
CA GLU A 108 -11.84 1.45 -15.18
C GLU A 108 -12.21 0.15 -15.88
N ARG A 109 -13.42 0.07 -16.42
CA ARG A 109 -13.88 -1.12 -17.16
C ARG A 109 -13.52 -0.97 -18.65
N GLU A 110 -12.74 -1.91 -19.18
CA GLU A 110 -12.33 -1.92 -20.58
C GLU A 110 -12.31 -3.35 -21.13
N ALA A 111 -13.07 -3.62 -22.19
CA ALA A 111 -13.03 -4.86 -22.96
C ALA A 111 -13.06 -6.15 -22.11
N GLY A 112 -13.93 -6.24 -21.10
CA GLY A 112 -14.10 -7.46 -20.28
C GLY A 112 -13.09 -7.62 -19.16
N ARG A 113 -12.33 -6.57 -18.83
CA ARG A 113 -11.36 -6.53 -17.73
C ARG A 113 -11.42 -5.20 -16.99
N TRP A 114 -10.90 -5.17 -15.78
CA TRP A 114 -10.58 -3.93 -15.08
C TRP A 114 -9.16 -3.50 -15.44
N VAL A 115 -8.94 -2.21 -15.62
CA VAL A 115 -7.62 -1.63 -15.89
C VAL A 115 -7.34 -0.49 -14.95
N ILE A 116 -6.06 -0.29 -14.62
CA ILE A 116 -5.56 0.88 -13.90
C ILE A 116 -4.62 1.61 -14.85
N ARG A 117 -4.75 2.94 -14.88
CA ARG A 117 -3.92 3.80 -15.72
C ARG A 117 -2.94 4.62 -14.90
N SER A 118 -1.78 4.87 -15.47
CA SER A 118 -0.84 5.87 -14.97
C SER A 118 -1.38 7.29 -15.21
N GLN A 119 -0.68 8.29 -14.67
CA GLN A 119 -1.02 9.69 -14.93
C GLN A 119 -0.90 10.10 -16.40
N SER A 120 -0.09 9.40 -17.19
CA SER A 120 -0.01 9.61 -18.66
C SER A 120 -1.18 9.01 -19.43
N GLY A 121 -2.06 8.25 -18.77
CA GLY A 121 -3.17 7.53 -19.38
C GLY A 121 -2.81 6.12 -19.88
N ARG A 122 -1.56 5.67 -19.71
CA ARG A 122 -1.14 4.31 -20.08
C ARG A 122 -1.78 3.26 -19.17
N VAL A 123 -2.26 2.15 -19.74
CA VAL A 123 -2.68 0.98 -18.94
C VAL A 123 -1.44 0.33 -18.35
N ILE A 124 -1.33 0.35 -17.03
CA ILE A 124 -0.19 -0.19 -16.27
C ILE A 124 -0.53 -1.45 -15.51
N ALA A 125 -1.81 -1.71 -15.30
CA ALA A 125 -2.31 -2.93 -14.65
C ALA A 125 -3.64 -3.35 -15.24
N GLN A 126 -3.92 -4.64 -15.18
CA GLN A 126 -5.20 -5.23 -15.54
C GLN A 126 -5.63 -6.31 -14.56
N MET A 127 -6.94 -6.51 -14.47
CA MET A 127 -7.55 -7.63 -13.76
C MET A 127 -8.67 -8.20 -14.65
N PRO A 128 -8.44 -9.36 -15.31
CA PRO A 128 -9.43 -10.04 -16.13
C PRO A 128 -10.66 -10.47 -15.32
N ASP A 129 -11.79 -10.71 -15.98
CA ASP A 129 -12.98 -11.27 -15.34
C ASP A 129 -12.65 -12.58 -14.64
N GLY A 130 -13.08 -12.72 -13.38
CA GLY A 130 -12.80 -13.88 -12.54
C GLY A 130 -11.46 -13.86 -11.82
N ALA A 131 -10.57 -12.93 -12.13
CA ALA A 131 -9.37 -12.68 -11.34
C ALA A 131 -9.71 -11.88 -10.08
N ILE A 132 -8.85 -11.99 -9.06
CA ILE A 132 -9.02 -11.29 -7.78
C ILE A 132 -7.90 -10.28 -7.48
N TYR A 133 -6.88 -10.23 -8.34
CA TYR A 133 -5.77 -9.28 -8.21
C TYR A 133 -5.43 -8.67 -9.56
N PHE A 134 -4.80 -7.49 -9.51
CA PHE A 134 -4.24 -6.85 -10.68
C PHE A 134 -2.87 -7.45 -11.01
N GLU A 135 -2.59 -7.58 -12.30
CA GLU A 135 -1.28 -7.92 -12.84
C GLU A 135 -0.72 -6.76 -13.64
N ALA A 136 0.61 -6.60 -13.64
CA ALA A 136 1.27 -5.56 -14.41
C ALA A 136 1.17 -5.84 -15.93
N THR A 137 0.89 -4.79 -16.71
CA THR A 137 0.81 -4.87 -18.18
C THR A 137 1.91 -4.06 -18.86
N HIS A 138 2.62 -3.24 -18.10
CA HIS A 138 3.67 -2.39 -18.63
C HIS A 138 4.92 -2.47 -17.77
N TYR A 139 6.06 -2.60 -18.46
CA TYR A 139 7.40 -2.66 -17.89
C TYR A 139 8.26 -1.67 -18.63
N PRO A 140 8.58 -0.50 -18.07
CA PRO A 140 9.18 0.63 -18.79
C PRO A 140 10.48 0.32 -19.51
N PHE A 141 11.29 -0.61 -19.02
CA PHE A 141 12.60 -0.98 -19.58
C PHE A 141 12.60 -2.35 -20.26
N PHE A 142 11.44 -2.92 -20.54
CA PHE A 142 11.35 -4.24 -21.17
C PHE A 142 12.10 -4.35 -22.51
N GLU A 143 12.06 -3.29 -23.33
CA GLU A 143 12.68 -3.30 -24.64
C GLU A 143 13.95 -2.42 -24.72
N LYS A 144 14.11 -1.49 -23.81
CA LYS A 144 15.19 -0.50 -23.86
C LYS A 144 15.58 -0.01 -22.49
N ASP A 145 16.86 -0.14 -22.16
CA ASP A 145 17.46 0.46 -20.98
C ASP A 145 17.60 1.96 -21.15
N ASP A 146 17.11 2.70 -20.17
CA ASP A 146 17.36 4.11 -20.01
C ASP A 146 17.41 4.47 -18.52
N LEU A 147 18.59 4.32 -17.93
CA LEU A 147 18.76 4.55 -16.49
C LEU A 147 18.57 6.02 -16.10
N ASP A 148 18.72 6.94 -17.05
CA ASP A 148 18.46 8.37 -16.80
C ASP A 148 16.96 8.65 -16.70
N ALA A 149 16.12 7.78 -17.30
CA ALA A 149 14.66 7.86 -17.27
C ALA A 149 14.03 7.10 -16.07
N ILE A 150 14.79 6.61 -15.09
CA ILE A 150 14.24 5.92 -13.91
C ILE A 150 13.13 6.72 -13.22
N PRO A 151 13.28 8.02 -12.94
CA PRO A 151 12.22 8.78 -12.28
C PRO A 151 10.89 8.77 -13.03
N GLU A 152 10.92 8.86 -14.36
CA GLU A 152 9.74 8.79 -15.22
C GLU A 152 9.19 7.36 -15.25
N ALA A 153 10.05 6.38 -15.48
CA ALA A 153 9.70 4.96 -15.50
C ALA A 153 9.00 4.49 -14.22
N MET A 154 9.39 5.05 -13.08
CA MET A 154 8.75 4.78 -11.79
C MET A 154 7.28 5.23 -11.75
N THR A 155 6.92 6.27 -12.48
CA THR A 155 5.52 6.73 -12.56
C THR A 155 4.66 5.89 -13.51
N GLU A 156 5.29 5.06 -14.32
CA GLU A 156 4.65 4.25 -15.37
C GLU A 156 4.57 2.75 -15.03
N ASN A 157 5.04 2.33 -13.87
CA ASN A 157 4.86 0.95 -13.43
C ASN A 157 3.79 0.82 -12.35
N MET A 158 3.12 -0.33 -12.33
CA MET A 158 2.00 -0.61 -11.45
C MET A 158 2.31 -0.35 -9.96
N TRP A 159 3.45 -0.84 -9.48
CA TRP A 159 3.76 -0.82 -8.05
C TRP A 159 4.05 0.58 -7.52
N CYS A 160 4.70 1.41 -8.32
CA CYS A 160 5.09 2.74 -7.89
C CYS A 160 4.01 3.79 -8.17
N ALA A 161 3.28 3.63 -9.28
CA ALA A 161 2.28 4.61 -9.69
C ALA A 161 1.03 4.60 -8.79
N VAL A 162 0.62 3.44 -8.26
CA VAL A 162 -0.68 3.31 -7.58
C VAL A 162 -0.60 2.90 -6.11
N ALA A 163 0.46 2.22 -5.72
CA ALA A 163 0.48 1.54 -4.43
C ALA A 163 1.27 2.27 -3.35
N SER A 164 2.04 3.32 -3.66
CA SER A 164 2.93 3.88 -2.62
C SER A 164 3.51 5.24 -2.93
N PRO A 165 3.77 5.95 -1.89
CA PRO A 165 2.97 6.27 -0.73
C PRO A 165 1.70 6.94 -1.18
N PRO A 166 0.69 7.18 -0.35
CA PRO A 166 -0.64 7.53 -0.83
C PRO A 166 -0.61 8.68 -1.83
N GLY A 167 -1.01 8.35 -3.06
CA GLY A 167 -1.16 9.29 -4.12
C GLY A 167 0.12 9.79 -4.75
N PRO A 168 0.01 10.80 -5.57
CA PRO A 168 1.13 11.45 -6.21
C PRO A 168 1.96 12.26 -5.20
N LEU A 169 2.41 11.63 -4.14
CA LEU A 169 3.46 12.17 -3.28
C LEU A 169 4.70 12.24 -4.13
N VAL A 170 4.74 13.37 -4.73
CA VAL A 170 5.68 13.82 -5.69
C VAL A 170 7.07 13.63 -5.14
N ALA A 171 7.93 13.00 -5.91
CA ALA A 171 9.35 13.10 -5.69
C ALA A 171 9.74 14.59 -5.62
N GLY A 172 10.65 14.95 -4.72
CA GLY A 172 11.12 16.32 -4.60
C GLY A 172 10.90 16.95 -3.22
N PRO A 173 11.33 18.21 -3.05
CA PRO A 173 11.34 18.88 -1.73
C PRO A 173 9.95 18.96 -1.08
N ASP A 174 8.90 19.11 -1.87
CA ASP A 174 7.53 19.24 -1.37
C ASP A 174 7.00 17.90 -0.87
N GLY A 175 7.26 16.82 -1.58
CA GLY A 175 6.95 15.47 -1.15
C GLY A 175 7.70 15.10 0.14
N LEU A 176 8.98 15.43 0.23
CA LEU A 176 9.77 15.20 1.44
C LEU A 176 9.24 15.99 2.64
N ARG A 177 8.80 17.24 2.44
CA ARG A 177 8.17 18.02 3.51
C ARG A 177 6.87 17.40 3.99
N ALA A 178 5.97 17.05 3.06
CA ALA A 178 4.71 16.38 3.39
C ALA A 178 4.96 15.06 4.12
N PHE A 179 5.97 14.30 3.68
CA PHE A 179 6.38 13.06 4.33
C PHE A 179 6.85 13.29 5.77
N ALA A 180 7.72 14.25 5.99
CA ALA A 180 8.23 14.60 7.32
C ALA A 180 7.11 15.09 8.25
N GLU A 181 6.15 15.83 7.72
CA GLU A 181 5.01 16.37 8.46
C GLU A 181 4.03 15.29 8.84
N GLY A 182 3.67 14.41 7.90
CA GLY A 182 2.83 13.23 8.16
C GLY A 182 3.46 12.30 9.20
N ALA A 183 4.77 12.06 9.12
CA ALA A 183 5.50 11.24 10.09
C ALA A 183 5.44 11.85 11.50
N ARG A 184 5.63 13.16 11.62
CA ARG A 184 5.54 13.87 12.89
C ARG A 184 4.14 13.78 13.48
N THR A 185 3.14 14.09 12.67
CA THR A 185 1.72 14.03 13.08
C THR A 185 1.33 12.63 13.53
N LEU A 186 1.75 11.60 12.81
CA LEU A 186 1.48 10.21 13.19
C LEU A 186 2.19 9.86 14.50
N ARG A 187 3.43 10.29 14.66
CA ARG A 187 4.23 10.06 15.86
C ARG A 187 3.59 10.64 17.13
N GLU A 188 2.95 11.77 17.02
CA GLU A 188 2.26 12.44 18.12
C GLU A 188 0.93 11.77 18.51
N ARG A 189 0.31 11.05 17.56
CA ARG A 189 -1.02 10.42 17.73
C ARG A 189 -0.96 8.98 18.24
N THR A 190 0.20 8.35 18.29
CA THR A 190 0.29 6.93 18.63
C THR A 190 1.52 6.59 19.43
N ASP A 191 1.38 5.60 20.33
CA ASP A 191 2.48 4.96 21.04
C ASP A 191 3.02 3.72 20.28
N ARG A 192 2.46 3.38 19.12
CA ARG A 192 2.95 2.30 18.28
C ARG A 192 4.27 2.68 17.61
N ALA A 193 5.07 1.69 17.29
CA ALA A 193 6.23 1.89 16.43
C ALA A 193 5.78 2.18 14.99
N ILE A 194 6.43 3.14 14.33
CA ILE A 194 6.10 3.51 12.96
C ILE A 194 7.11 2.84 12.04
N ILE A 195 6.61 2.07 11.07
CA ILE A 195 7.41 1.43 10.03
C ILE A 195 7.36 2.31 8.78
N GLY A 196 8.53 2.82 8.38
CA GLY A 196 8.68 3.59 7.14
C GLY A 196 9.05 2.66 5.98
N LEU A 197 8.15 2.49 5.03
CA LEU A 197 8.46 1.87 3.76
C LEU A 197 9.06 2.92 2.83
N PHE A 198 10.31 2.75 2.43
CA PHE A 198 10.99 3.74 1.59
C PHE A 198 11.42 3.20 0.21
N GLY A 199 10.97 2.01 -0.14
CA GLY A 199 11.21 1.46 -1.47
C GLY A 199 12.60 0.86 -1.68
N GLY A 200 13.25 0.39 -0.62
CA GLY A 200 14.59 -0.23 -0.68
C GLY A 200 14.64 -1.65 -1.26
N ASN A 201 13.62 -2.12 -1.92
CA ASN A 201 13.48 -3.44 -2.52
C ASN A 201 14.12 -3.50 -3.92
N LEU A 202 15.44 -3.45 -3.99
CA LEU A 202 16.22 -3.34 -5.23
C LEU A 202 15.93 -4.46 -6.25
N LEU A 203 15.78 -5.70 -5.79
CA LEU A 203 15.45 -6.83 -6.65
C LEU A 203 14.08 -6.65 -7.31
N GLU A 204 13.06 -6.32 -6.51
CA GLU A 204 11.70 -6.11 -6.99
C GLU A 204 11.63 -4.91 -7.94
N MET A 205 12.43 -3.87 -7.69
CA MET A 205 12.49 -2.72 -8.59
C MET A 205 12.95 -3.11 -9.99
N GLY A 206 13.97 -3.95 -10.11
CA GLY A 206 14.38 -4.52 -11.40
C GLY A 206 13.25 -5.30 -12.07
N GLN A 207 12.53 -6.12 -11.30
CA GLN A 207 11.38 -6.88 -11.80
C GLN A 207 10.22 -6.00 -12.28
N PHE A 208 10.02 -4.83 -11.65
CA PHE A 208 8.96 -3.89 -12.06
C PHE A 208 9.33 -3.10 -13.31
N LEU A 209 10.60 -2.86 -13.53
CA LEU A 209 11.08 -2.10 -14.69
C LEU A 209 11.27 -2.99 -15.93
N TYR A 210 11.81 -4.22 -15.76
CA TYR A 210 12.23 -5.08 -16.86
C TYR A 210 11.36 -6.31 -17.12
N ARG A 211 10.34 -6.59 -16.35
CA ARG A 211 9.65 -7.87 -16.26
C ARG A 211 10.56 -9.00 -15.71
N ASN A 212 9.98 -9.89 -14.95
CA ASN A 212 10.72 -10.91 -14.18
C ASN A 212 11.62 -11.81 -15.04
N ASP A 213 11.12 -12.29 -16.16
CA ASP A 213 11.83 -13.20 -17.05
C ASP A 213 13.07 -12.54 -17.68
N GLN A 214 12.96 -11.30 -18.11
CA GLN A 214 14.09 -10.54 -18.64
C GLN A 214 15.10 -10.22 -17.52
N PHE A 215 14.63 -9.64 -16.42
CA PHE A 215 15.50 -9.21 -15.33
C PHE A 215 16.32 -10.34 -14.71
N LEU A 216 15.74 -11.53 -14.56
CA LEU A 216 16.45 -12.68 -13.98
C LEU A 216 17.41 -13.36 -14.96
N MET A 217 17.41 -12.99 -16.24
CA MET A 217 18.30 -13.49 -17.27
C MET A 217 19.46 -12.53 -17.60
N MET A 218 19.47 -11.34 -17.02
CA MET A 218 20.55 -10.34 -17.12
C MET A 218 21.70 -10.67 -16.19
#